data_0585b23c769fcc03a2651ff030cfc258
#
_entry.id   0585b23c769fcc03a2651ff030cfc258
#
_cell.length_a   1.000
_cell.length_b   1.000
_cell.length_c   1.000
_cell.angle_alpha   90.00
_cell.angle_beta   90.00
_cell.angle_gamma   90.00
#
_symmetry.space_group_name_H-M   'P 1'
#
loop_
_entity.id
_entity.type
_entity.pdbx_description
1 polymer ?
#
loop_
_entity_poly.entity_id
_entity_poly.type
_entity_poly.pdbx_seq_one_letter_code
_entity_poly.pdbx_strand_id
1 'polypeptide(L)'
;EPRQNVLARLGSDLHDMYESIQRGDLHIEDVESKSNEIINKIQEDYPGEDVDRLWDRTNTCNKSFLKLLPTLNKAIQFEERIEFEVGKDLPKVTIAYDRLEEDENGDLHIVDWKTGKVMSGKKLTTDLQPALYLKAVESKYGKMPKSFKLIYVGDTDKQGNYKERTF
;
A
#
# COMPACT_ATOMS: atom_id res chain seq x y z
N GLU A 1 8.25 -19.30 18.54
CA GLU A 1 8.20 -18.04 17.81
C GLU A 1 7.02 -18.07 16.86
N PRO A 2 6.19 -17.00 16.81
CA PRO A 2 5.13 -16.97 15.83
C PRO A 2 5.79 -17.00 14.44
N ARG A 3 5.41 -17.96 13.61
CA ARG A 3 5.85 -18.00 12.21
C ARG A 3 5.50 -16.66 11.57
N GLN A 4 6.52 -15.88 11.26
CA GLN A 4 6.33 -14.65 10.52
C GLN A 4 5.62 -15.02 9.22
N ASN A 5 4.49 -14.38 8.95
CA ASN A 5 3.74 -14.67 7.75
C ASN A 5 4.59 -14.27 6.53
N VAL A 6 5.09 -15.25 5.79
CA VAL A 6 5.96 -15.05 4.62
C VAL A 6 5.32 -14.13 3.59
N LEU A 7 4.01 -14.20 3.41
CA LEU A 7 3.29 -13.28 2.53
C LEU A 7 3.26 -11.85 3.06
N ALA A 8 3.25 -11.65 4.39
CA ALA A 8 3.36 -10.31 4.96
C ALA A 8 4.76 -9.72 4.73
N ARG A 9 5.81 -10.54 4.83
CA ARG A 9 7.17 -10.12 4.48
C ARG A 9 7.28 -9.79 3.00
N LEU A 10 6.78 -10.63 2.11
CA LEU A 10 6.75 -10.35 0.68
C LEU A 10 6.03 -9.03 0.41
N GLY A 11 4.88 -8.82 1.05
CA GLY A 11 4.13 -7.56 0.94
C GLY A 11 4.96 -6.35 1.34
N SER A 12 5.67 -6.42 2.45
CA SER A 12 6.56 -5.34 2.91
C SER A 12 7.68 -5.05 1.92
N ASP A 13 8.34 -6.08 1.40
CA ASP A 13 9.42 -5.94 0.42
C ASP A 13 8.90 -5.36 -0.92
N LEU A 14 7.70 -5.74 -1.35
CA LEU A 14 7.06 -5.16 -2.53
C LEU A 14 6.68 -3.69 -2.32
N HIS A 15 6.20 -3.30 -1.13
CA HIS A 15 5.94 -1.90 -0.79
C HIS A 15 7.22 -1.07 -0.90
N ASP A 16 8.34 -1.54 -0.36
CA ASP A 16 9.63 -0.86 -0.45
C ASP A 16 10.08 -0.69 -1.91
N MET A 17 9.88 -1.72 -2.72
CA MET A 17 10.17 -1.65 -4.16
C MET A 17 9.28 -0.61 -4.87
N TYR A 18 7.99 -0.58 -4.58
CA TYR A 18 7.06 0.37 -5.19
C TYR A 18 7.35 1.81 -4.76
N GLU A 19 7.75 2.03 -3.53
CA GLU A 19 8.22 3.34 -3.09
C GLU A 19 9.47 3.77 -3.86
N SER A 20 10.44 2.88 -4.01
CA SER A 20 11.68 3.15 -4.77
C SER A 20 11.40 3.53 -6.22
N ILE A 21 10.42 2.88 -6.86
CA ILE A 21 9.97 3.23 -8.21
C ILE A 21 9.36 4.65 -8.23
N GLN A 22 8.49 4.95 -7.28
CA GLN A 22 7.82 6.25 -7.21
C GLN A 22 8.79 7.40 -6.91
N ARG A 23 9.84 7.14 -6.14
CA ARG A 23 10.90 8.12 -5.85
C ARG A 23 11.90 8.28 -6.99
N GLY A 24 11.89 7.39 -7.99
CA GLY A 24 12.85 7.38 -9.09
C GLY A 24 14.18 6.69 -8.76
N ASP A 25 14.27 5.99 -7.63
CA ASP A 25 15.48 5.26 -7.21
C ASP A 25 15.60 3.90 -7.90
N LEU A 26 14.49 3.37 -8.39
CA LEU A 26 14.43 2.11 -9.13
C LEU A 26 13.68 2.34 -10.46
N HIS A 27 14.28 1.93 -11.58
CA HIS A 27 13.64 1.97 -12.89
C HIS A 27 12.63 0.85 -13.08
N ILE A 28 11.56 1.11 -13.83
CA ILE A 28 10.54 0.09 -14.14
C ILE A 28 11.16 -1.15 -14.81
N GLU A 29 12.19 -0.96 -15.61
CA GLU A 29 12.93 -2.03 -16.30
C GLU A 29 13.62 -3.00 -15.33
N ASP A 30 13.93 -2.56 -14.12
CA ASP A 30 14.61 -3.36 -13.10
C ASP A 30 13.65 -4.10 -12.15
N VAL A 31 12.34 -3.97 -12.34
CA VAL A 31 11.32 -4.57 -11.47
C VAL A 31 11.44 -6.10 -11.41
N GLU A 32 11.67 -6.75 -12.54
CA GLU A 32 11.82 -8.21 -12.60
C GLU A 32 13.07 -8.67 -11.84
N SER A 33 14.20 -8.01 -12.06
CA SER A 33 15.46 -8.31 -11.37
C SER A 33 15.33 -8.09 -9.85
N LYS A 34 14.68 -6.99 -9.46
CA LYS A 34 14.45 -6.69 -8.04
C LYS A 34 13.49 -7.68 -7.38
N SER A 35 12.46 -8.09 -8.08
CA SER A 35 11.52 -9.13 -7.62
C SER A 35 12.24 -10.46 -7.40
N ASN A 36 13.17 -10.80 -8.28
CA ASN A 36 14.01 -11.99 -8.15
C ASN A 36 14.87 -11.95 -6.87
N GLU A 37 15.53 -10.81 -6.60
CA GLU A 37 16.29 -10.62 -5.36
C GLU A 37 15.41 -10.81 -4.12
N ILE A 38 14.22 -10.22 -4.10
CA ILE A 38 13.27 -10.32 -2.99
C ILE A 38 12.88 -11.78 -2.75
N ILE A 39 12.49 -12.50 -3.78
CA ILE A 39 12.05 -13.89 -3.67
C ILE A 39 13.19 -14.80 -3.25
N ASN A 40 14.39 -14.64 -3.83
CA ASN A 40 15.57 -15.41 -3.44
C ASN A 40 15.91 -15.24 -1.97
N LYS A 41 15.87 -14.01 -1.47
CA LYS A 41 16.14 -13.72 -0.06
C LYS A 41 15.08 -14.33 0.87
N ILE A 42 13.82 -14.32 0.47
CA ILE A 42 12.75 -14.99 1.21
C ILE A 42 12.99 -16.50 1.25
N GLN A 43 13.42 -17.09 0.13
CA GLN A 43 13.72 -18.52 0.07
C GLN A 43 14.92 -18.92 0.93
N GLU A 44 15.97 -18.10 0.99
CA GLU A 44 17.11 -18.33 1.87
C GLU A 44 16.67 -18.39 3.33
N ASP A 45 15.77 -17.49 3.75
CA ASP A 45 15.26 -17.42 5.13
C ASP A 45 14.17 -18.46 5.42
N TYR A 46 13.43 -18.88 4.38
CA TYR A 46 12.31 -19.82 4.46
C TYR A 46 12.37 -20.89 3.35
N PRO A 47 13.34 -21.83 3.41
CA PRO A 47 13.60 -22.76 2.30
C PRO A 47 12.47 -23.78 2.03
N GLY A 48 11.48 -23.87 2.91
CA GLY A 48 10.31 -24.74 2.73
C GLY A 48 9.10 -24.07 2.06
N GLU A 49 9.20 -22.80 1.70
CA GLU A 49 8.09 -22.08 1.09
C GLU A 49 7.92 -22.38 -0.40
N ASP A 50 6.67 -22.36 -0.84
CA ASP A 50 6.29 -22.55 -2.24
C ASP A 50 6.67 -21.32 -3.07
N VAL A 51 7.71 -21.47 -3.87
CA VAL A 51 8.26 -20.43 -4.74
C VAL A 51 7.26 -19.97 -5.79
N ASP A 52 6.51 -20.90 -6.37
CA ASP A 52 5.53 -20.57 -7.42
C ASP A 52 4.43 -19.68 -6.83
N ARG A 53 4.02 -19.93 -5.59
CA ARG A 53 3.07 -19.07 -4.87
C ARG A 53 3.62 -17.66 -4.64
N LEU A 54 4.90 -17.54 -4.30
CA LEU A 54 5.54 -16.22 -4.11
C LEU A 54 5.60 -15.46 -5.45
N TRP A 55 5.96 -16.13 -6.53
CA TRP A 55 5.99 -15.55 -7.86
C TRP A 55 4.61 -15.16 -8.36
N ASP A 56 3.61 -16.00 -8.19
CA ASP A 56 2.23 -15.68 -8.60
C ASP A 56 1.73 -14.41 -7.92
N ARG A 57 1.97 -14.30 -6.61
CA ARG A 57 1.62 -13.08 -5.86
C ARG A 57 2.38 -11.86 -6.36
N THR A 58 3.68 -11.99 -6.51
CA THR A 58 4.57 -10.90 -6.96
C THR A 58 4.18 -10.42 -8.36
N ASN A 59 3.97 -11.33 -9.29
CA ASN A 59 3.58 -10.99 -10.66
C ASN A 59 2.22 -10.28 -10.71
N THR A 60 1.24 -10.74 -9.93
CA THR A 60 -0.06 -10.09 -9.83
C THR A 60 0.06 -8.67 -9.30
N CYS A 61 0.81 -8.49 -8.20
CA CYS A 61 1.03 -7.17 -7.61
C CYS A 61 1.78 -6.23 -8.55
N ASN A 62 2.86 -6.69 -9.16
CA ASN A 62 3.67 -5.86 -10.07
C ASN A 62 2.88 -5.42 -11.30
N LYS A 63 2.14 -6.33 -11.92
CA LYS A 63 1.30 -6.01 -13.07
C LYS A 63 0.25 -4.96 -12.73
N SER A 64 -0.41 -5.11 -11.60
CA SER A 64 -1.41 -4.15 -11.12
C SER A 64 -0.80 -2.81 -10.78
N PHE A 65 0.35 -2.80 -10.09
CA PHE A 65 1.04 -1.57 -9.72
C PHE A 65 1.53 -0.79 -10.94
N LEU A 66 2.15 -1.46 -11.91
CA LEU A 66 2.62 -0.83 -13.14
C LEU A 66 1.48 -0.27 -14.00
N LYS A 67 0.32 -0.94 -13.99
CA LYS A 67 -0.89 -0.44 -14.65
C LYS A 67 -1.46 0.79 -13.95
N LEU A 68 -1.37 0.84 -12.62
CA LEU A 68 -1.84 1.95 -11.80
C LEU A 68 -0.94 3.18 -11.89
N LEU A 69 0.37 2.99 -11.93
CA LEU A 69 1.38 4.05 -11.79
C LEU A 69 1.15 5.28 -12.68
N PRO A 70 0.85 5.15 -14.00
CA PRO A 70 0.60 6.31 -14.85
C PRO A 70 -0.72 7.04 -14.56
N THR A 71 -1.60 6.48 -13.73
CA THR A 71 -2.90 7.09 -13.38
C THR A 71 -2.85 7.91 -12.10
N LEU A 72 -1.73 7.85 -11.37
CA LEU A 72 -1.56 8.55 -10.09
C LEU A 72 -1.41 10.06 -10.29
N ASN A 73 -1.96 10.83 -9.35
CA ASN A 73 -1.78 12.27 -9.29
C ASN A 73 -0.37 12.63 -8.77
N LYS A 74 -0.08 13.93 -8.68
CA LYS A 74 1.19 14.40 -8.15
C LYS A 74 1.37 13.98 -6.70
N ALA A 75 2.46 13.26 -6.41
CA ALA A 75 2.81 12.93 -5.04
C ALA A 75 3.25 14.16 -4.25
N ILE A 76 2.73 14.28 -3.03
CA ILE A 76 3.19 15.24 -2.03
C ILE A 76 4.14 14.57 -1.05
N GLN A 77 3.81 13.36 -0.61
CA GLN A 77 4.58 12.60 0.36
C GLN A 77 4.45 11.09 0.13
N PHE A 78 5.49 10.36 0.49
CA PHE A 78 5.56 8.90 0.46
C PHE A 78 5.82 8.35 1.86
N GLU A 79 5.20 7.21 2.20
CA GLU A 79 5.42 6.46 3.45
C GLU A 79 5.48 7.34 4.71
N GLU A 80 4.45 8.12 4.92
CA GLU A 80 4.40 9.01 6.06
C GLU A 80 3.72 8.37 7.27
N ARG A 81 4.31 8.62 8.44
CA ARG A 81 3.68 8.35 9.74
C ARG A 81 3.25 9.65 10.37
N ILE A 82 1.99 9.71 10.78
CA ILE A 82 1.43 10.86 11.49
C ILE A 82 0.93 10.39 12.85
N GLU A 83 1.46 11.03 13.90
CA GLU A 83 0.92 10.89 15.25
C GLU A 83 0.02 12.09 15.55
N PHE A 84 -1.20 11.83 15.99
CA PHE A 84 -2.15 12.88 16.31
C PHE A 84 -3.04 12.53 17.51
N GLU A 85 -3.59 13.55 18.14
CA GLU A 85 -4.51 13.41 19.27
C GLU A 85 -5.95 13.38 18.77
N VAL A 86 -6.65 12.28 19.05
CA VAL A 86 -8.07 12.12 18.66
C VAL A 86 -8.98 12.98 19.54
N GLY A 87 -8.54 13.26 20.76
CA GLY A 87 -9.27 14.09 21.73
C GLY A 87 -8.49 14.28 23.02
N LYS A 88 -8.95 15.25 23.82
CA LYS A 88 -8.35 15.53 25.12
C LYS A 88 -8.44 14.29 26.02
N ASP A 89 -7.33 13.93 26.64
CA ASP A 89 -7.20 12.78 27.54
C ASP A 89 -7.34 11.40 26.86
N LEU A 90 -7.32 11.32 25.52
CA LEU A 90 -7.23 10.07 24.77
C LEU A 90 -5.79 9.78 24.35
N PRO A 91 -5.42 8.49 24.19
CA PRO A 91 -4.10 8.16 23.71
C PRO A 91 -3.90 8.69 22.29
N LYS A 92 -2.67 9.08 21.99
CA LYS A 92 -2.28 9.44 20.63
C LYS A 92 -2.42 8.25 19.70
N VAL A 93 -2.86 8.52 18.49
CA VAL A 93 -3.00 7.53 17.42
C VAL A 93 -1.92 7.79 16.39
N THR A 94 -1.25 6.73 15.97
CA THR A 94 -0.31 6.78 14.84
C THR A 94 -0.96 6.13 13.64
N ILE A 95 -1.00 6.84 12.53
CA ILE A 95 -1.37 6.31 11.22
C ILE A 95 -0.15 6.26 10.31
N ALA A 96 -0.17 5.35 9.35
CA ALA A 96 0.83 5.29 8.29
C ALA A 96 0.14 5.03 6.96
N TYR A 97 0.54 5.74 5.92
CA TYR A 97 0.03 5.55 4.57
C TYR A 97 1.17 5.54 3.55
N ASP A 98 0.94 4.92 2.40
CA ASP A 98 1.97 4.76 1.38
C ASP A 98 2.18 6.04 0.56
N ARG A 99 1.12 6.79 0.28
CA ARG A 99 1.18 7.96 -0.60
C ARG A 99 0.11 9.00 -0.26
N LEU A 100 0.52 10.24 -0.21
CA LEU A 100 -0.37 11.41 -0.26
C LEU A 100 -0.19 12.09 -1.61
N GLU A 101 -1.27 12.35 -2.31
CA GLU A 101 -1.25 13.00 -3.61
C GLU A 101 -2.20 14.19 -3.68
N GLU A 102 -1.92 15.09 -4.62
CA GLU A 102 -2.74 16.26 -4.92
C GLU A 102 -3.21 16.19 -6.37
N ASP A 103 -4.51 16.34 -6.59
CA ASP A 103 -5.09 16.39 -7.92
C ASP A 103 -4.98 17.78 -8.57
N GLU A 104 -5.45 17.91 -9.80
CA GLU A 104 -5.42 19.15 -10.57
C GLU A 104 -6.18 20.32 -9.91
N ASN A 105 -7.14 20.01 -9.03
CA ASN A 105 -7.92 20.99 -8.28
C ASN A 105 -7.24 21.39 -6.95
N GLY A 106 -6.10 20.78 -6.63
CA GLY A 106 -5.41 20.95 -5.36
C GLY A 106 -6.03 20.15 -4.22
N ASP A 107 -6.92 19.19 -4.51
CA ASP A 107 -7.51 18.33 -3.49
C ASP A 107 -6.56 17.19 -3.11
N LEU A 108 -6.49 16.88 -1.81
CA LEU A 108 -5.64 15.85 -1.27
C LEU A 108 -6.34 14.48 -1.31
N HIS A 109 -5.57 13.45 -1.64
CA HIS A 109 -6.01 12.06 -1.65
C HIS A 109 -4.97 11.19 -0.97
N ILE A 110 -5.41 10.37 -0.01
CA ILE A 110 -4.56 9.36 0.61
C ILE A 110 -4.69 8.08 -0.20
N VAL A 111 -3.57 7.45 -0.52
CA VAL A 111 -3.52 6.17 -1.22
C VAL A 111 -2.71 5.18 -0.41
N ASP A 112 -3.28 3.99 -0.22
CA ASP A 112 -2.65 2.90 0.50
C ASP A 112 -2.74 1.61 -0.32
N TRP A 113 -1.61 0.93 -0.52
CA TRP A 113 -1.54 -0.31 -1.29
C TRP A 113 -1.78 -1.51 -0.40
N LYS A 114 -2.51 -2.49 -0.91
CA LYS A 114 -2.68 -3.79 -0.26
C LYS A 114 -2.21 -4.88 -1.21
N THR A 115 -1.27 -5.70 -0.77
CA THR A 115 -0.78 -6.86 -1.53
C THR A 115 -1.62 -8.11 -1.30
N GLY A 116 -2.52 -8.09 -0.31
CA GLY A 116 -3.48 -9.14 0.00
C GLY A 116 -4.77 -9.04 -0.80
N LYS A 117 -5.72 -9.91 -0.47
CA LYS A 117 -7.07 -9.90 -1.03
C LYS A 117 -7.99 -8.95 -0.26
N VAL A 118 -9.01 -8.44 -0.96
CA VAL A 118 -10.08 -7.66 -0.32
C VAL A 118 -10.74 -8.48 0.78
N MET A 119 -10.78 -7.94 1.98
CA MET A 119 -11.47 -8.57 3.12
C MET A 119 -12.99 -8.44 2.94
N SER A 120 -13.73 -9.53 3.21
CA SER A 120 -15.19 -9.55 3.08
C SER A 120 -15.88 -8.56 4.02
N GLY A 121 -16.96 -7.94 3.52
CA GLY A 121 -17.61 -6.71 3.92
C GLY A 121 -17.94 -6.40 5.39
N LYS A 122 -18.07 -7.38 6.29
CA LYS A 122 -18.48 -7.09 7.69
C LYS A 122 -17.43 -6.41 8.56
N LYS A 123 -16.14 -6.61 8.27
CA LYS A 123 -15.04 -5.98 9.02
C LYS A 123 -14.75 -4.53 8.62
N LEU A 124 -15.17 -4.11 7.44
CA LEU A 124 -14.86 -2.78 6.88
C LEU A 124 -15.90 -1.71 7.22
N THR A 125 -17.13 -2.09 7.53
CA THR A 125 -18.19 -1.13 7.91
C THR A 125 -18.06 -0.61 9.35
N THR A 126 -17.27 -1.29 10.18
CA THR A 126 -16.97 -0.88 11.56
C THR A 126 -15.56 -0.34 11.73
N ASP A 127 -14.80 -0.23 10.63
CA ASP A 127 -13.43 0.22 10.68
C ASP A 127 -13.39 1.76 10.74
N LEU A 128 -12.97 2.28 11.88
CA LEU A 128 -12.70 3.71 12.09
C LEU A 128 -11.46 4.19 11.31
N GLN A 129 -10.74 3.28 10.66
CA GLN A 129 -9.48 3.54 10.01
C GLN A 129 -9.56 4.68 8.97
N PRO A 130 -10.50 4.70 8.01
CA PRO A 130 -10.59 5.78 7.04
C PRO A 130 -10.77 7.15 7.68
N ALA A 131 -11.65 7.27 8.67
CA ALA A 131 -11.89 8.53 9.37
C ALA A 131 -10.66 9.03 10.12
N LEU A 132 -9.91 8.11 10.76
CA LEU A 132 -8.66 8.44 11.46
C LEU A 132 -7.58 8.92 10.48
N TYR A 133 -7.45 8.30 9.32
CA TYR A 133 -6.50 8.72 8.29
C TYR A 133 -6.81 10.12 7.76
N LEU A 134 -8.06 10.39 7.43
CA LEU A 134 -8.49 11.72 6.97
C LEU A 134 -8.21 12.80 8.02
N LYS A 135 -8.54 12.54 9.27
CA LYS A 135 -8.30 13.47 10.39
C LYS A 135 -6.82 13.69 10.67
N ALA A 136 -6.00 12.67 10.59
CA ALA A 136 -4.55 12.78 10.78
C ALA A 136 -3.92 13.70 9.72
N VAL A 137 -4.27 13.51 8.46
CA VAL A 137 -3.77 14.34 7.37
C VAL A 137 -4.29 15.77 7.48
N GLU A 138 -5.58 15.97 7.81
CA GLU A 138 -6.13 17.30 8.10
C GLU A 138 -5.34 18.02 9.21
N SER A 139 -5.03 17.31 10.30
CA SER A 139 -4.27 17.84 11.42
C SER A 139 -2.88 18.34 11.02
N LYS A 140 -2.20 17.62 10.12
CA LYS A 140 -0.84 17.95 9.67
C LYS A 140 -0.80 18.99 8.57
N TYR A 141 -1.68 18.86 7.58
CA TYR A 141 -1.64 19.67 6.34
C TYR A 141 -2.65 20.83 6.33
N GLY A 142 -3.52 20.91 7.35
CA GLY A 142 -4.53 21.98 7.47
C GLY A 142 -5.67 21.86 6.46
N LYS A 143 -5.75 20.77 5.70
CA LYS A 143 -6.76 20.50 4.68
C LYS A 143 -7.25 19.07 4.79
N MET A 144 -8.58 18.90 4.88
CA MET A 144 -9.21 17.58 4.86
C MET A 144 -9.00 16.91 3.50
N PRO A 145 -8.44 15.71 3.44
CA PRO A 145 -8.38 14.97 2.19
C PRO A 145 -9.78 14.68 1.64
N LYS A 146 -9.92 14.72 0.33
CA LYS A 146 -11.16 14.43 -0.35
C LYS A 146 -11.47 12.93 -0.39
N SER A 147 -10.45 12.11 -0.35
CA SER A 147 -10.62 10.65 -0.31
C SER A 147 -9.47 9.93 0.36
N PHE A 148 -9.78 8.73 0.83
CA PHE A 148 -8.85 7.71 1.24
C PHE A 148 -9.09 6.46 0.37
N LYS A 149 -8.07 6.04 -0.39
CA LYS A 149 -8.16 4.93 -1.34
C LYS A 149 -7.33 3.75 -0.86
N LEU A 150 -7.98 2.59 -0.74
CA LEU A 150 -7.32 1.30 -0.58
C LEU A 150 -7.25 0.63 -1.95
N ILE A 151 -6.05 0.40 -2.47
CA ILE A 151 -5.82 -0.23 -3.76
C ILE A 151 -5.22 -1.61 -3.56
N TYR A 152 -5.97 -2.64 -3.91
CA TYR A 152 -5.60 -4.04 -3.74
C TYR A 152 -4.87 -4.54 -5.00
N VAL A 153 -3.58 -4.26 -5.06
CA VAL A 153 -2.73 -4.71 -6.20
C VAL A 153 -2.56 -6.23 -6.25
N GLY A 154 -2.77 -6.91 -5.13
CA GLY A 154 -2.71 -8.38 -5.03
C GLY A 154 -4.04 -9.10 -5.28
N ASP A 155 -5.11 -8.37 -5.57
CA ASP A 155 -6.45 -8.94 -5.81
C ASP A 155 -7.04 -8.36 -7.11
N THR A 156 -7.11 -9.19 -8.14
CA THR A 156 -7.61 -8.79 -9.45
C THR A 156 -8.94 -9.48 -9.78
N ASP A 157 -9.72 -8.83 -10.63
CA ASP A 157 -10.88 -9.43 -11.23
C ASP A 157 -10.49 -10.45 -12.34
N LYS A 158 -11.48 -11.06 -12.99
CA LYS A 158 -11.26 -12.03 -14.08
C LYS A 158 -10.59 -11.41 -15.31
N GLN A 159 -10.66 -10.10 -15.45
CA GLN A 159 -10.05 -9.32 -16.52
C GLN A 159 -8.63 -8.83 -16.17
N GLY A 160 -8.17 -9.12 -14.95
CA GLY A 160 -6.84 -8.72 -14.47
C GLY A 160 -6.77 -7.27 -13.98
N ASN A 161 -7.90 -6.63 -13.68
CA ASN A 161 -7.93 -5.30 -13.07
C ASN A 161 -7.84 -5.39 -11.56
N TYR A 162 -7.03 -4.54 -10.95
CA TYR A 162 -6.97 -4.44 -9.50
C TYR A 162 -8.30 -3.94 -8.92
N LYS A 163 -8.55 -4.29 -7.66
CA LYS A 163 -9.71 -3.82 -6.93
C LYS A 163 -9.35 -2.61 -6.09
N GLU A 164 -10.30 -1.70 -5.91
CA GLU A 164 -10.11 -0.53 -5.05
C GLU A 164 -11.35 -0.26 -4.18
N ARG A 165 -11.11 0.42 -3.06
CA ARG A 165 -12.15 1.01 -2.22
C ARG A 165 -11.80 2.45 -1.95
N THR A 166 -12.80 3.33 -2.07
CA THR A 166 -12.66 4.76 -1.81
C THR A 166 -13.62 5.17 -0.69
N PHE A 167 -13.09 5.93 0.25
CA PHE A 167 -13.81 6.48 1.38
C PHE A 167 -13.78 8.01 1.35
#